data_ba1a8f2457ccb52f9d56b3eb9e81789b
#
_entry.id   ba1a8f2457ccb52f9d56b3eb9e81789b
#
_cell.length_a   1.000
_cell.length_b   1.000
_cell.length_c   1.000
_cell.angle_alpha   90.00
_cell.angle_beta   90.00
_cell.angle_gamma   90.00
#
_symmetry.space_group_name_H-M   'P 1'
#
loop_
_entity.id
_entity.type
_entity.pdbx_description
1 polymer ?
#
loop_
_entity_poly.entity_id
_entity_poly.type
_entity_poly.pdbx_seq_one_letter_code
_entity_poly.pdbx_strand_id
1 'polypeptide(L)'
;MINYKFLFIFLLLNTSIAMSQNNETQEYKIVNQIDDVEIRYYPSAAMIKVSADMSRNNNFGKLFRYIAGNNKSDQKIAMTTPVYMSDNNKTMEFVLPKKFLSNELPIPEDGNVETYISKPKYFAAIKYSGFSNNRKEKNYREELIKVIQDNNLEIISEHLVLSYDGPTKFYNRRNEIIIQVNYSD
;
A
#
# COMPACT_ATOMS: atom_id res chain seq x y z
N MET A 1 13.80 -2.49 -71.07
CA MET A 1 14.66 -2.27 -69.90
C MET A 1 13.82 -1.62 -68.85
N ILE A 2 13.38 -2.40 -67.84
CA ILE A 2 12.48 -1.91 -66.76
C ILE A 2 13.35 -1.77 -65.52
N ASN A 3 13.51 -0.51 -65.04
CA ASN A 3 14.25 -0.19 -63.84
C ASN A 3 13.33 -0.34 -62.60
N TYR A 4 13.54 -1.37 -61.81
CA TYR A 4 12.90 -1.50 -60.49
C TYR A 4 13.71 -0.71 -59.48
N LYS A 5 13.19 0.46 -59.04
CA LYS A 5 13.66 1.14 -57.81
C LYS A 5 13.11 0.42 -56.64
N PHE A 6 13.98 -0.30 -55.89
CA PHE A 6 13.66 -0.85 -54.59
C PHE A 6 13.45 0.28 -53.56
N LEU A 7 12.20 0.46 -53.17
CA LEU A 7 11.84 1.38 -52.10
C LEU A 7 12.02 0.62 -50.77
N PHE A 8 13.14 0.84 -50.07
CA PHE A 8 13.35 0.37 -48.73
C PHE A 8 12.53 1.21 -47.76
N ILE A 9 11.36 0.70 -47.33
CA ILE A 9 10.59 1.29 -46.23
C ILE A 9 11.26 0.83 -44.93
N PHE A 10 11.99 1.75 -44.30
CA PHE A 10 12.53 1.56 -42.95
C PHE A 10 11.38 1.73 -41.95
N LEU A 11 10.76 0.59 -41.53
CA LEU A 11 9.76 0.57 -40.49
C LEU A 11 10.48 0.76 -39.14
N LEU A 12 10.56 2.01 -38.65
CA LEU A 12 11.00 2.31 -37.27
C LEU A 12 9.98 1.74 -36.30
N LEU A 13 10.23 0.52 -35.82
CA LEU A 13 9.54 0.00 -34.63
C LEU A 13 9.98 0.85 -33.42
N ASN A 14 9.15 1.82 -33.03
CA ASN A 14 9.22 2.43 -31.73
C ASN A 14 8.77 1.41 -30.71
N THR A 15 9.70 0.59 -30.20
CA THR A 15 9.49 -0.20 -29.00
C THR A 15 9.47 0.74 -27.81
N SER A 16 8.28 1.19 -27.43
CA SER A 16 8.05 1.80 -26.14
C SER A 16 8.31 0.73 -25.09
N ILE A 17 9.51 0.74 -24.50
CA ILE A 17 9.81 -0.04 -23.30
C ILE A 17 8.91 0.54 -22.21
N ALA A 18 7.77 -0.09 -21.98
CA ALA A 18 6.98 0.15 -20.77
C ALA A 18 7.86 -0.30 -19.58
N MET A 19 8.59 0.65 -19.00
CA MET A 19 9.23 0.45 -17.72
C MET A 19 8.10 0.17 -16.73
N SER A 20 7.94 -1.09 -16.32
CA SER A 20 7.18 -1.44 -15.14
C SER A 20 7.83 -0.70 -13.97
N GLN A 21 7.23 0.40 -13.53
CA GLN A 21 7.63 1.05 -12.29
C GLN A 21 7.32 0.08 -11.16
N ASN A 22 8.36 -0.64 -10.70
CA ASN A 22 8.26 -1.35 -9.44
C ASN A 22 8.11 -0.30 -8.34
N ASN A 23 6.89 -0.14 -7.84
CA ASN A 23 6.63 0.73 -6.70
C ASN A 23 7.46 0.27 -5.51
N GLU A 24 8.07 1.21 -4.80
CA GLU A 24 8.74 0.93 -3.54
C GLU A 24 7.72 0.28 -2.59
N THR A 25 8.12 -0.80 -1.93
CA THR A 25 7.28 -1.52 -0.97
C THR A 25 7.80 -1.27 0.43
N GLN A 26 6.90 -1.00 1.37
CA GLN A 26 7.27 -0.83 2.77
C GLN A 26 7.98 -2.07 3.29
N GLU A 27 9.16 -1.84 3.88
CA GLU A 27 9.98 -2.90 4.48
C GLU A 27 9.38 -3.38 5.79
N TYR A 28 9.51 -4.67 6.07
CA TYR A 28 9.25 -5.27 7.37
C TYR A 28 10.17 -6.48 7.56
N LYS A 29 10.35 -6.90 8.80
CA LYS A 29 11.05 -8.11 9.16
C LYS A 29 10.05 -9.11 9.73
N ILE A 30 10.04 -10.34 9.22
CA ILE A 30 9.31 -11.45 9.84
C ILE A 30 10.14 -11.88 11.06
N VAL A 31 9.54 -11.78 12.24
CA VAL A 31 10.17 -12.14 13.51
C VAL A 31 9.68 -13.49 14.02
N ASN A 32 8.47 -13.91 13.62
CA ASN A 32 7.94 -15.23 13.91
C ASN A 32 6.94 -15.67 12.83
N GLN A 33 6.71 -16.97 12.69
CA GLN A 33 5.73 -17.58 11.79
C GLN A 33 4.88 -18.57 12.56
N ILE A 34 3.57 -18.42 12.49
CA ILE A 34 2.59 -19.29 13.14
C ILE A 34 1.58 -19.71 12.08
N ASP A 35 1.71 -20.93 11.55
CA ASP A 35 0.95 -21.41 10.41
C ASP A 35 1.03 -20.43 9.23
N ASP A 36 -0.11 -19.93 8.74
CA ASP A 36 -0.18 -18.95 7.65
C ASP A 36 -0.07 -17.49 8.11
N VAL A 37 0.13 -17.25 9.43
CA VAL A 37 0.25 -15.92 10.03
C VAL A 37 1.71 -15.58 10.29
N GLU A 38 2.15 -14.44 9.77
CA GLU A 38 3.47 -13.87 10.03
C GLU A 38 3.37 -12.83 11.15
N ILE A 39 4.24 -12.92 12.17
CA ILE A 39 4.48 -11.83 13.11
C ILE A 39 5.60 -10.97 12.52
N ARG A 40 5.30 -9.71 12.27
CA ARG A 40 6.18 -8.78 11.55
C ARG A 40 6.52 -7.57 12.39
N TYR A 41 7.78 -7.20 12.38
CA TYR A 41 8.26 -5.91 12.84
C TYR A 41 8.28 -4.92 11.67
N TYR A 42 7.54 -3.84 11.78
CA TYR A 42 7.58 -2.71 10.86
C TYR A 42 8.37 -1.57 11.49
N PRO A 43 9.48 -1.14 10.88
CA PRO A 43 10.20 0.06 11.33
C PRO A 43 9.37 1.33 11.11
N SER A 44 9.85 2.45 11.62
CA SER A 44 9.26 3.76 11.35
C SER A 44 9.16 4.00 9.84
N ALA A 45 8.07 4.61 9.41
CA ALA A 45 7.84 5.01 8.02
C ALA A 45 7.20 6.39 7.96
N ALA A 46 7.51 7.15 6.92
CA ALA A 46 6.78 8.36 6.59
C ALA A 46 5.43 7.98 5.98
N MET A 47 4.37 8.57 6.49
CA MET A 47 2.99 8.22 6.14
C MET A 47 2.18 9.46 5.81
N ILE A 48 1.20 9.27 4.93
CA ILE A 48 0.10 10.21 4.76
C ILE A 48 -1.21 9.50 5.05
N LYS A 49 -2.12 10.21 5.67
CA LYS A 49 -3.40 9.69 6.13
C LYS A 49 -4.54 10.62 5.76
N VAL A 50 -5.68 10.05 5.46
CA VAL A 50 -6.95 10.75 5.37
C VAL A 50 -8.01 9.98 6.13
N SER A 51 -8.86 10.71 6.87
CA SER A 51 -10.06 10.16 7.49
C SER A 51 -11.27 10.62 6.69
N ALA A 52 -12.17 9.68 6.34
CA ALA A 52 -13.35 10.01 5.56
C ALA A 52 -14.33 10.85 6.39
N ASP A 53 -14.81 11.94 5.80
CA ASP A 53 -16.11 12.47 6.15
C ASP A 53 -17.20 11.59 5.48
N MET A 54 -18.23 11.24 6.21
CA MET A 54 -19.21 10.18 5.87
C MET A 54 -19.97 10.38 4.54
N SER A 55 -19.84 11.52 3.87
CA SER A 55 -20.68 11.87 2.72
C SER A 55 -20.13 11.49 1.34
N ARG A 56 -18.80 11.35 1.17
CA ARG A 56 -18.17 10.91 -0.10
C ARG A 56 -16.81 10.28 0.16
N ASN A 57 -16.74 8.97 0.07
CA ASN A 57 -15.45 8.26 0.19
C ASN A 57 -14.59 8.48 -1.06
N ASN A 58 -13.78 9.55 -1.07
CA ASN A 58 -12.73 9.79 -2.06
C ASN A 58 -11.35 9.84 -1.40
N ASN A 59 -11.13 8.97 -0.42
CA ASN A 59 -9.88 8.93 0.33
C ASN A 59 -8.67 8.72 -0.58
N PHE A 60 -8.76 7.74 -1.48
CA PHE A 60 -7.68 7.47 -2.44
C PHE A 60 -7.36 8.72 -3.29
N GLY A 61 -8.37 9.39 -3.83
CA GLY A 61 -8.17 10.57 -4.67
C GLY A 61 -7.52 11.74 -3.91
N LYS A 62 -7.83 11.93 -2.62
CA LYS A 62 -7.18 12.96 -1.78
C LYS A 62 -5.70 12.66 -1.59
N LEU A 63 -5.35 11.44 -1.19
CA LEU A 63 -3.97 11.01 -1.01
C LEU A 63 -3.20 11.00 -2.34
N PHE A 64 -3.86 10.58 -3.42
CA PHE A 64 -3.25 10.57 -4.75
C PHE A 64 -2.93 11.99 -5.24
N ARG A 65 -3.82 12.97 -5.04
CA ARG A 65 -3.53 14.37 -5.37
C ARG A 65 -2.32 14.89 -4.62
N TYR A 66 -2.20 14.58 -3.31
CA TYR A 66 -1.04 14.97 -2.53
C TYR A 66 0.28 14.46 -3.15
N ILE A 67 0.36 13.16 -3.48
CA ILE A 67 1.58 12.61 -4.09
C ILE A 67 1.78 13.06 -5.53
N ALA A 68 0.73 13.49 -6.24
CA ALA A 68 0.82 14.05 -7.58
C ALA A 68 1.35 15.50 -7.59
N GLY A 69 1.57 16.12 -6.43
CA GLY A 69 2.14 17.46 -6.28
C GLY A 69 1.22 18.48 -5.61
N ASN A 70 -0.01 18.11 -5.19
CA ASN A 70 -0.90 19.02 -4.47
C ASN A 70 -0.47 19.15 -3.00
N ASN A 71 0.72 19.69 -2.81
CA ASN A 71 1.35 20.02 -1.53
C ASN A 71 2.09 21.35 -1.68
N LYS A 72 2.37 22.04 -0.60
CA LYS A 72 2.94 23.41 -0.62
C LYS A 72 4.30 23.53 -1.31
N SER A 73 4.94 22.43 -1.64
CA SER A 73 6.22 22.40 -2.34
C SER A 73 6.08 22.00 -3.81
N ASP A 74 4.86 21.78 -4.33
CA ASP A 74 4.57 21.24 -5.68
C ASP A 74 5.37 19.96 -5.99
N GLN A 75 5.79 19.23 -4.93
CA GLN A 75 6.66 18.07 -5.03
C GLN A 75 5.89 16.83 -5.42
N LYS A 76 6.25 16.22 -6.57
CA LYS A 76 5.76 14.89 -6.95
C LYS A 76 6.47 13.82 -6.14
N ILE A 77 5.69 12.89 -5.59
CA ILE A 77 6.14 11.79 -4.75
C ILE A 77 5.75 10.49 -5.45
N ALA A 78 6.67 9.54 -5.55
CA ALA A 78 6.39 8.25 -6.16
C ALA A 78 5.35 7.47 -5.33
N MET A 79 4.44 6.76 -6.00
CA MET A 79 3.53 5.83 -5.35
C MET A 79 4.30 4.67 -4.75
N THR A 80 3.91 4.23 -3.58
CA THR A 80 4.48 3.06 -2.90
C THR A 80 3.40 2.04 -2.59
N THR A 81 3.75 0.90 -2.08
CA THR A 81 2.85 -0.14 -1.59
C THR A 81 3.23 -0.54 -0.16
N PRO A 82 2.28 -1.04 0.61
CA PRO A 82 0.85 -1.17 0.37
C PRO A 82 0.06 0.12 0.60
N VAL A 83 -1.19 0.12 0.16
CA VAL A 83 -2.22 1.05 0.63
C VAL A 83 -2.88 0.44 1.85
N TYR A 84 -2.93 1.18 2.95
CA TYR A 84 -3.60 0.80 4.19
C TYR A 84 -5.04 1.31 4.21
N MET A 85 -5.97 0.46 4.60
CA MET A 85 -7.38 0.79 4.71
C MET A 85 -7.92 0.26 6.04
N SER A 86 -8.63 1.11 6.79
CA SER A 86 -9.39 0.66 7.96
C SER A 86 -10.71 0.02 7.54
N ASP A 87 -11.40 -0.61 8.50
CA ASP A 87 -12.73 -1.15 8.31
C ASP A 87 -13.67 -0.10 7.68
N ASN A 88 -14.46 -0.53 6.68
CA ASN A 88 -15.36 0.33 5.90
C ASN A 88 -14.68 1.54 5.23
N ASN A 89 -13.37 1.48 5.00
CA ASN A 89 -12.58 2.56 4.38
C ASN A 89 -12.73 3.94 5.09
N LYS A 90 -12.97 3.94 6.39
CA LYS A 90 -13.05 5.19 7.17
C LYS A 90 -11.74 5.96 7.15
N THR A 91 -10.63 5.25 7.19
CA THR A 91 -9.30 5.85 6.99
C THR A 91 -8.57 5.14 5.87
N MET A 92 -7.72 5.89 5.19
CA MET A 92 -6.79 5.36 4.20
C MET A 92 -5.44 6.02 4.40
N GLU A 93 -4.37 5.22 4.23
CA GLU A 93 -3.01 5.71 4.41
C GLU A 93 -2.11 5.20 3.29
N PHE A 94 -1.20 6.07 2.82
CA PHE A 94 -0.10 5.66 1.95
C PHE A 94 1.20 5.76 2.73
N VAL A 95 2.07 4.81 2.49
CA VAL A 95 3.47 4.92 2.88
C VAL A 95 4.14 5.90 1.90
N LEU A 96 5.03 6.74 2.36
CA LEU A 96 5.87 7.55 1.49
C LEU A 96 7.22 6.85 1.26
N PRO A 97 7.92 7.15 0.15
CA PRO A 97 9.26 6.61 -0.09
C PRO A 97 10.21 6.80 1.10
N LYS A 98 11.06 5.83 1.35
CA LYS A 98 11.98 5.78 2.51
C LYS A 98 12.83 7.04 2.71
N LYS A 99 13.14 7.75 1.62
CA LYS A 99 13.86 9.03 1.68
C LYS A 99 13.20 10.09 2.55
N PHE A 100 11.87 10.00 2.76
CA PHE A 100 11.12 10.94 3.60
C PHE A 100 11.24 10.67 5.11
N LEU A 101 11.93 9.61 5.52
CA LEU A 101 12.27 9.41 6.94
C LEU A 101 13.30 10.42 7.45
N SER A 102 14.20 10.88 6.58
CA SER A 102 15.28 11.83 6.90
C SER A 102 15.05 13.24 6.34
N ASN A 103 13.98 13.42 5.56
CA ASN A 103 13.63 14.69 4.93
C ASN A 103 12.34 15.25 5.53
N GLU A 104 12.18 16.57 5.45
CA GLU A 104 10.92 17.21 5.80
C GLU A 104 9.79 16.73 4.88
N LEU A 105 8.63 16.42 5.50
CA LEU A 105 7.45 15.99 4.75
C LEU A 105 6.77 17.22 4.12
N PRO A 106 6.48 17.19 2.80
CA PRO A 106 5.74 18.28 2.17
C PRO A 106 4.39 18.52 2.88
N ILE A 107 4.07 19.77 3.15
CA ILE A 107 2.83 20.15 3.82
C ILE A 107 1.66 19.95 2.84
N PRO A 108 0.59 19.20 3.21
CA PRO A 108 -0.58 19.06 2.36
C PRO A 108 -1.31 20.39 2.10
N GLU A 109 -1.86 20.58 0.90
CA GLU A 109 -2.80 21.67 0.60
C GLU A 109 -4.23 21.32 1.10
N ASP A 110 -4.60 20.05 1.09
CA ASP A 110 -5.90 19.59 1.61
C ASP A 110 -5.78 19.39 3.12
N GLY A 111 -6.48 20.20 3.90
CA GLY A 111 -6.50 20.14 5.37
C GLY A 111 -7.05 18.84 5.97
N ASN A 112 -7.63 17.95 5.15
CA ASN A 112 -8.04 16.62 5.59
C ASN A 112 -6.93 15.56 5.43
N VAL A 113 -5.81 15.92 4.82
CA VAL A 113 -4.65 15.05 4.65
C VAL A 113 -3.63 15.37 5.73
N GLU A 114 -3.23 14.38 6.48
CA GLU A 114 -2.22 14.48 7.54
C GLU A 114 -0.95 13.75 7.11
N THR A 115 0.21 14.32 7.46
CA THR A 115 1.52 13.69 7.28
C THR A 115 2.13 13.38 8.64
N TYR A 116 2.74 12.22 8.80
CA TYR A 116 3.39 11.85 10.06
C TYR A 116 4.46 10.77 9.87
N ILE A 117 5.31 10.59 10.90
CA ILE A 117 6.23 9.46 10.99
C ILE A 117 5.62 8.41 11.93
N SER A 118 5.38 7.22 11.42
CA SER A 118 4.88 6.11 12.23
C SER A 118 5.96 5.64 13.22
N LYS A 119 5.54 5.21 14.42
CA LYS A 119 6.45 4.51 15.34
C LYS A 119 6.65 3.07 14.89
N PRO A 120 7.78 2.43 15.25
CA PRO A 120 7.93 0.99 15.04
C PRO A 120 6.82 0.20 15.72
N LYS A 121 6.36 -0.88 15.08
CA LYS A 121 5.23 -1.68 15.56
C LYS A 121 5.38 -3.14 15.17
N TYR A 122 4.76 -4.03 15.95
CA TYR A 122 4.56 -5.41 15.59
C TYR A 122 3.14 -5.64 15.10
N PHE A 123 3.02 -6.44 14.02
CA PHE A 123 1.74 -6.84 13.48
C PHE A 123 1.71 -8.35 13.24
N ALA A 124 0.60 -8.98 13.57
CA ALA A 124 0.23 -10.26 13.00
C ALA A 124 -0.41 -10.02 11.65
N ALA A 125 -0.02 -10.78 10.62
CA ALA A 125 -0.41 -10.56 9.24
C ALA A 125 -0.77 -11.89 8.56
N ILE A 126 -1.91 -11.92 7.84
CA ILE A 126 -2.32 -13.02 7.00
C ILE A 126 -2.52 -12.55 5.56
N LYS A 127 -2.01 -13.32 4.59
CA LYS A 127 -2.06 -13.01 3.15
C LYS A 127 -3.24 -13.69 2.48
N TYR A 128 -3.85 -13.02 1.50
CA TYR A 128 -4.84 -13.63 0.62
C TYR A 128 -4.77 -13.07 -0.80
N SER A 129 -5.27 -13.84 -1.76
CA SER A 129 -5.22 -13.49 -3.18
C SER A 129 -6.59 -13.13 -3.77
N GLY A 130 -6.58 -12.61 -5.01
CA GLY A 130 -7.76 -12.21 -5.76
C GLY A 130 -8.33 -10.87 -5.33
N PHE A 131 -9.52 -10.51 -5.83
CA PHE A 131 -10.18 -9.27 -5.44
C PHE A 131 -10.66 -9.34 -4.00
N SER A 132 -10.41 -8.27 -3.25
CA SER A 132 -10.92 -8.11 -1.90
C SER A 132 -12.41 -7.76 -1.91
N ASN A 133 -13.13 -8.26 -0.90
CA ASN A 133 -14.52 -7.92 -0.61
C ASN A 133 -14.80 -8.23 0.87
N ASN A 134 -15.89 -7.67 1.40
CA ASN A 134 -16.25 -7.76 2.82
C ASN A 134 -16.30 -9.22 3.34
N ARG A 135 -16.74 -10.18 2.53
CA ARG A 135 -16.80 -11.59 2.94
C ARG A 135 -15.41 -12.19 3.12
N LYS A 136 -14.50 -11.96 2.17
CA LYS A 136 -13.11 -12.42 2.27
C LYS A 136 -12.40 -11.76 3.45
N GLU A 137 -12.51 -10.44 3.55
CA GLU A 137 -11.89 -9.67 4.63
C GLU A 137 -12.36 -10.17 5.99
N LYS A 138 -13.65 -10.41 6.14
CA LYS A 138 -14.21 -11.00 7.37
C LYS A 138 -13.61 -12.36 7.68
N ASN A 139 -13.56 -13.28 6.71
CA ASN A 139 -13.06 -14.63 6.93
C ASN A 139 -11.57 -14.62 7.35
N TYR A 140 -10.73 -13.92 6.61
CA TYR A 140 -9.30 -13.84 6.95
C TYR A 140 -9.03 -13.09 8.25
N ARG A 141 -9.85 -12.08 8.58
CA ARG A 141 -9.79 -11.42 9.88
C ARG A 141 -10.12 -12.37 11.03
N GLU A 142 -11.19 -13.15 10.92
CA GLU A 142 -11.58 -14.13 11.93
C GLU A 142 -10.52 -15.21 12.14
N GLU A 143 -9.93 -15.70 11.04
CA GLU A 143 -8.81 -16.62 11.06
C GLU A 143 -7.59 -16.01 11.77
N LEU A 144 -7.20 -14.79 11.40
CA LEU A 144 -6.08 -14.07 12.04
C LEU A 144 -6.31 -13.87 13.54
N ILE A 145 -7.51 -13.42 13.93
CA ILE A 145 -7.86 -13.22 15.35
C ILE A 145 -7.76 -14.54 16.13
N LYS A 146 -8.25 -15.63 15.54
CA LYS A 146 -8.15 -16.95 16.16
C LYS A 146 -6.70 -17.34 16.44
N VAL A 147 -5.80 -17.20 15.45
CA VAL A 147 -4.38 -17.53 15.63
C VAL A 147 -3.74 -16.64 16.70
N ILE A 148 -4.04 -15.33 16.73
CA ILE A 148 -3.55 -14.40 17.76
C ILE A 148 -3.98 -14.86 19.15
N GLN A 149 -5.26 -15.22 19.32
CA GLN A 149 -5.83 -15.65 20.62
C GLN A 149 -5.28 -17.01 21.07
N ASP A 150 -5.20 -17.99 20.16
CA ASP A 150 -4.67 -19.33 20.44
C ASP A 150 -3.18 -19.28 20.89
N ASN A 151 -2.46 -18.22 20.50
CA ASN A 151 -1.06 -18.00 20.89
C ASN A 151 -0.87 -16.96 22.00
N ASN A 152 -1.94 -16.56 22.68
CA ASN A 152 -1.94 -15.62 23.79
C ASN A 152 -1.28 -14.26 23.47
N LEU A 153 -1.36 -13.81 22.20
CA LEU A 153 -0.91 -12.49 21.82
C LEU A 153 -1.98 -11.44 22.14
N GLU A 154 -1.56 -10.30 22.67
CA GLU A 154 -2.46 -9.19 22.98
C GLU A 154 -2.72 -8.35 21.72
N ILE A 155 -4.00 -8.14 21.38
CA ILE A 155 -4.44 -7.27 20.31
C ILE A 155 -4.40 -5.81 20.78
N ILE A 156 -3.69 -4.94 20.03
CA ILE A 156 -3.51 -3.52 20.36
C ILE A 156 -4.42 -2.61 19.52
N SER A 157 -4.80 -3.04 18.30
CA SER A 157 -5.60 -2.20 17.40
C SER A 157 -6.66 -2.99 16.66
N GLU A 158 -7.62 -2.27 16.08
CA GLU A 158 -8.46 -2.79 15.01
C GLU A 158 -7.61 -3.27 13.82
N HIS A 159 -8.20 -4.15 13.01
CA HIS A 159 -7.55 -4.65 11.83
C HIS A 159 -7.40 -3.58 10.73
N LEU A 160 -6.40 -3.78 9.88
CA LEU A 160 -6.20 -3.01 8.66
C LEU A 160 -6.15 -3.97 7.46
N VAL A 161 -6.71 -3.53 6.34
CA VAL A 161 -6.57 -4.20 5.04
C VAL A 161 -5.44 -3.54 4.27
N LEU A 162 -4.51 -4.33 3.76
CA LEU A 162 -3.41 -3.87 2.93
C LEU A 162 -3.60 -4.32 1.49
N SER A 163 -3.58 -3.36 0.56
CA SER A 163 -3.62 -3.63 -0.87
C SER A 163 -2.30 -3.28 -1.53
N TYR A 164 -1.71 -4.24 -2.26
CA TYR A 164 -0.43 -4.07 -2.94
C TYR A 164 -0.57 -3.81 -4.44
N ASP A 165 -1.73 -4.09 -5.00
CA ASP A 165 -1.93 -4.11 -6.44
C ASP A 165 -2.99 -3.12 -6.90
N GLY A 166 -2.73 -2.47 -8.02
CA GLY A 166 -3.69 -1.56 -8.66
C GLY A 166 -4.94 -2.27 -9.19
N PRO A 167 -6.01 -1.54 -9.51
CA PRO A 167 -7.30 -2.12 -9.89
C PRO A 167 -7.26 -2.90 -11.21
N THR A 168 -6.27 -2.68 -12.05
CA THR A 168 -6.11 -3.33 -13.37
C THR A 168 -5.46 -4.71 -13.31
N LYS A 169 -4.86 -5.10 -12.18
CA LYS A 169 -4.27 -6.43 -12.01
C LYS A 169 -5.35 -7.45 -11.66
N PHE A 170 -5.59 -8.44 -12.53
CA PHE A 170 -6.68 -9.40 -12.40
C PHE A 170 -6.29 -10.71 -11.71
N TYR A 171 -5.01 -11.10 -11.74
CA TYR A 171 -4.51 -12.36 -11.19
C TYR A 171 -3.36 -12.12 -10.22
N ASN A 172 -3.09 -13.09 -9.36
CA ASN A 172 -2.00 -13.04 -8.37
C ASN A 172 -2.00 -11.74 -7.55
N ARG A 173 -3.17 -11.20 -7.21
CA ARG A 173 -3.29 -10.02 -6.36
C ARG A 173 -2.83 -10.38 -4.95
N ARG A 174 -2.04 -9.49 -4.36
CA ARG A 174 -1.64 -9.57 -2.97
C ARG A 174 -2.49 -8.61 -2.14
N ASN A 175 -3.22 -9.16 -1.20
CA ASN A 175 -3.88 -8.42 -0.14
C ASN A 175 -3.51 -9.05 1.20
N GLU A 176 -3.64 -8.29 2.28
CA GLU A 176 -3.36 -8.79 3.62
C GLU A 176 -4.35 -8.19 4.61
N ILE A 177 -4.64 -8.93 5.67
CA ILE A 177 -5.20 -8.40 6.91
C ILE A 177 -4.08 -8.34 7.92
N ILE A 178 -3.93 -7.21 8.59
CA ILE A 178 -2.97 -7.06 9.68
C ILE A 178 -3.66 -6.53 10.95
N ILE A 179 -3.17 -6.96 12.10
CA ILE A 179 -3.62 -6.51 13.42
C ILE A 179 -2.38 -6.21 14.25
N GLN A 180 -2.32 -5.01 14.84
CA GLN A 180 -1.22 -4.67 15.74
C GLN A 180 -1.31 -5.53 16.99
N VAL A 181 -0.20 -6.14 17.37
CA VAL A 181 -0.08 -6.99 18.56
C VAL A 181 1.04 -6.51 19.46
N ASN A 182 0.90 -6.81 20.75
CA ASN A 182 2.01 -6.69 21.69
C ASN A 182 2.89 -7.94 21.53
N TYR A 183 4.13 -7.73 21.11
CA TYR A 183 5.10 -8.80 20.87
C TYR A 183 6.47 -8.36 21.37
N SER A 184 7.13 -9.23 22.12
CA SER A 184 8.53 -9.06 22.55
C SER A 184 9.34 -10.24 22.02
N ASP A 185 10.46 -9.97 21.36
CA ASP A 185 11.44 -10.96 20.93
C ASP A 185 12.08 -11.67 22.14
#